data_5d6a2b3f0c61fd84781fd2043eb701e5
#
_entry.id   5d6a2b3f0c61fd84781fd2043eb701e5
#
_cell.length_a   1.000
_cell.length_b   1.000
_cell.length_c   1.000
_cell.angle_alpha   90.00
_cell.angle_beta   90.00
_cell.angle_gamma   90.00
#
_symmetry.space_group_name_H-M   'P 1'
#
loop_
_entity.id
_entity.type
_entity.pdbx_description
1 polymer ?
#
loop_
_entity_poly.entity_id
_entity_poly.type
_entity_poly.pdbx_seq_one_letter_code
_entity_poly.pdbx_strand_id
1 'polypeptide(L)'
;MTKEELIERVATGAKLSKADAARALDAAINAVKGALKKGQKVTLVGFGTFSVAKRKARQGRNPRTGETITIKAAKVPKFAAGKAFKSAVK
;
A
#
# COMPACT_ATOMS: atom_id res chain seq x y z
N MET A 1 1.88 14.45 7.36
CA MET A 1 0.75 14.80 6.47
C MET A 1 -0.39 13.83 6.69
N THR A 2 -1.59 14.34 6.87
CA THR A 2 -2.78 13.52 7.03
C THR A 2 -3.45 13.29 5.68
N LYS A 3 -4.43 12.37 5.66
CA LYS A 3 -5.23 12.15 4.45
C LYS A 3 -5.94 13.42 4.01
N GLU A 4 -6.43 14.22 4.95
CA GLU A 4 -7.13 15.48 4.64
C GLU A 4 -6.21 16.49 3.96
N GLU A 5 -4.98 16.62 4.45
CA GLU A 5 -3.99 17.49 3.82
C GLU A 5 -3.63 16.99 2.42
N LEU A 6 -3.53 15.68 2.25
CA LEU A 6 -3.25 15.10 0.94
C LEU A 6 -4.39 15.39 -0.03
N ILE A 7 -5.63 15.29 0.43
CA ILE A 7 -6.81 15.62 -0.39
C ILE A 7 -6.76 17.08 -0.84
N GLU A 8 -6.40 18.00 0.04
CA GLU A 8 -6.27 19.42 -0.32
C GLU A 8 -5.21 19.63 -1.40
N ARG A 9 -4.08 18.97 -1.28
CA ARG A 9 -3.01 19.07 -2.28
C ARG A 9 -3.41 18.48 -3.62
N VAL A 10 -4.12 17.36 -3.59
CA VAL A 10 -4.64 16.73 -4.82
C VAL A 10 -5.68 17.65 -5.47
N ALA A 11 -6.57 18.24 -4.69
CA ALA A 11 -7.58 19.16 -5.19
C ALA A 11 -6.92 20.36 -5.90
N THR A 12 -5.92 20.94 -5.27
CA THR A 12 -5.19 22.09 -5.85
C THR A 12 -4.41 21.68 -7.09
N GLY A 13 -3.67 20.59 -7.03
CA GLY A 13 -2.83 20.14 -8.13
C GLY A 13 -3.60 19.66 -9.35
N ALA A 14 -4.75 19.03 -9.13
CA ALA A 14 -5.59 18.52 -10.21
C ALA A 14 -6.73 19.48 -10.61
N LYS A 15 -6.83 20.61 -9.92
CA LYS A 15 -7.90 21.59 -10.11
C LYS A 15 -9.29 20.98 -9.93
N LEU A 16 -9.43 20.21 -8.84
CA LEU A 16 -10.68 19.56 -8.46
C LEU A 16 -11.21 20.19 -7.18
N SER A 17 -12.52 20.02 -6.94
CA SER A 17 -13.08 20.31 -5.61
C SER A 17 -12.53 19.33 -4.59
N LYS A 18 -12.59 19.70 -3.30
CA LYS A 18 -12.17 18.78 -2.24
C LYS A 18 -12.97 17.48 -2.25
N ALA A 19 -14.27 17.56 -2.52
CA ALA A 19 -15.12 16.37 -2.60
C ALA A 19 -14.68 15.44 -3.73
N ASP A 20 -14.41 16.00 -4.91
CA ASP A 20 -13.95 15.21 -6.04
C ASP A 20 -12.55 14.64 -5.81
N ALA A 21 -11.65 15.42 -5.20
CA ALA A 21 -10.32 14.96 -4.85
C ALA A 21 -10.37 13.81 -3.85
N ALA A 22 -11.26 13.90 -2.84
CA ALA A 22 -11.44 12.83 -1.86
C ALA A 22 -11.93 11.55 -2.53
N ARG A 23 -12.91 11.66 -3.43
CA ARG A 23 -13.41 10.50 -4.18
C ARG A 23 -12.36 9.91 -5.09
N ALA A 24 -11.58 10.74 -5.76
CA ALA A 24 -10.51 10.28 -6.63
C ALA A 24 -9.43 9.53 -5.83
N LEU A 25 -9.05 10.07 -4.67
CA LEU A 25 -8.06 9.43 -3.81
C LEU A 25 -8.57 8.10 -3.28
N ASP A 26 -9.81 8.05 -2.78
CA ASP A 26 -10.41 6.81 -2.28
C ASP A 26 -10.54 5.77 -3.40
N ALA A 27 -10.94 6.17 -4.60
CA ALA A 27 -11.03 5.28 -5.74
C ALA A 27 -9.67 4.70 -6.11
N ALA A 28 -8.63 5.53 -6.10
CA ALA A 28 -7.26 5.08 -6.38
C ALA A 28 -6.78 4.08 -5.34
N ILE A 29 -6.99 4.37 -4.05
CA ILE A 29 -6.61 3.48 -2.95
C ILE A 29 -7.36 2.15 -3.06
N ASN A 30 -8.66 2.20 -3.32
CA ASN A 30 -9.47 0.99 -3.46
C ASN A 30 -9.06 0.17 -4.67
N ALA A 31 -8.70 0.81 -5.77
CA ALA A 31 -8.20 0.12 -6.96
C ALA A 31 -6.89 -0.63 -6.68
N VAL A 32 -5.97 0.01 -5.94
CA VAL A 32 -4.71 -0.61 -5.53
C VAL A 32 -4.98 -1.80 -4.61
N LYS A 33 -5.85 -1.61 -3.60
CA LYS A 33 -6.23 -2.69 -2.68
C LYS A 33 -6.83 -3.88 -3.43
N GLY A 34 -7.73 -3.62 -4.37
CA GLY A 34 -8.38 -4.66 -5.16
C GLY A 34 -7.39 -5.44 -6.02
N ALA A 35 -6.45 -4.75 -6.66
CA ALA A 35 -5.42 -5.38 -7.47
C ALA A 35 -4.51 -6.28 -6.62
N LEU A 36 -4.07 -5.76 -5.47
CA LEU A 36 -3.21 -6.51 -4.55
C LEU A 36 -3.93 -7.72 -3.95
N LYS A 37 -5.22 -7.59 -3.67
CA LYS A 37 -6.03 -8.71 -3.19
C LYS A 37 -6.06 -9.86 -4.18
N LYS A 38 -6.05 -9.54 -5.47
CA LYS A 38 -5.99 -10.53 -6.56
C LYS A 38 -4.57 -11.01 -6.86
N GLY A 39 -3.56 -10.49 -6.17
CA GLY A 39 -2.17 -10.84 -6.38
C GLY A 39 -1.51 -10.12 -7.54
N GLN A 40 -2.12 -9.07 -8.05
CA GLN A 40 -1.57 -8.28 -9.15
C GLN A 40 -0.66 -7.17 -8.64
N LYS A 41 0.37 -6.85 -9.42
CA LYS A 41 1.24 -5.72 -9.12
C LYS A 41 0.62 -4.44 -9.66
N VAL A 42 0.84 -3.34 -8.95
CA VAL A 42 0.45 -2.01 -9.43
C VAL A 42 1.72 -1.18 -9.55
N THR A 43 2.10 -0.87 -10.79
CA THR A 43 3.29 -0.07 -11.05
C THR A 43 2.89 1.35 -11.42
N LEU A 44 3.41 2.31 -10.67
CA LEU A 44 3.21 3.73 -10.93
C LEU A 44 4.55 4.31 -11.40
N VAL A 45 4.63 4.61 -12.69
CA VAL A 45 5.84 5.13 -13.29
C VAL A 45 6.25 6.43 -12.60
N GLY A 46 7.52 6.52 -12.20
CA GLY A 46 8.04 7.69 -11.49
C GLY A 46 7.76 7.70 -9.99
N PHE A 47 7.02 6.72 -9.47
CA PHE A 47 6.69 6.64 -8.04
C PHE A 47 7.19 5.33 -7.42
N GLY A 48 6.63 4.21 -7.83
CA GLY A 48 7.03 2.91 -7.28
C GLY A 48 6.07 1.81 -7.68
N THR A 49 6.29 0.64 -7.09
CA THR A 49 5.50 -0.54 -7.39
C THR A 49 4.90 -1.11 -6.10
N PHE A 50 3.60 -1.32 -6.11
CA PHE A 50 2.92 -2.06 -5.06
C PHE A 50 2.85 -3.51 -5.49
N SER A 51 3.19 -4.42 -4.57
CA SER A 51 3.16 -5.86 -4.84
C SER A 51 2.71 -6.61 -3.61
N VAL A 52 2.46 -7.90 -3.78
CA VAL A 52 2.06 -8.77 -2.69
C VAL A 52 3.08 -9.89 -2.57
N ALA A 53 3.60 -10.08 -1.37
CA ALA A 53 4.41 -11.23 -1.04
C ALA A 53 3.55 -12.23 -0.29
N LYS A 54 3.65 -13.50 -0.69
CA LYS A 54 2.99 -14.58 0.03
C LYS A 54 3.97 -15.15 1.04
N ARG A 55 3.56 -15.19 2.30
CA ARG A 55 4.31 -15.87 3.33
C ARG A 55 3.73 -17.26 3.50
N LYS A 56 4.61 -18.28 3.46
CA LYS A 56 4.18 -19.65 3.72
C LYS A 56 3.80 -19.79 5.19
N ALA A 57 2.87 -20.70 5.48
CA ALA A 57 2.57 -21.07 6.84
C ALA A 57 3.84 -21.62 7.50
N ARG A 58 4.08 -21.24 8.73
CA ARG A 58 5.24 -21.70 9.49
C ARG A 58 4.85 -21.93 10.94
N GLN A 59 5.65 -22.72 11.63
CA GLN A 59 5.49 -22.91 13.06
C GLN A 59 6.34 -21.88 13.80
N GLY A 60 5.74 -21.25 14.79
CA GLY A 60 6.42 -20.36 15.70
C GLY A 60 6.31 -20.88 17.13
N ARG A 61 6.99 -20.25 18.05
CA ARG A 61 6.93 -20.61 19.46
C ARG A 61 6.42 -19.42 20.27
N ASN A 62 5.44 -19.69 21.12
CA ASN A 62 4.94 -18.67 22.04
C ASN A 62 6.01 -18.40 23.12
N PRO A 63 6.54 -17.18 23.21
CA PRO A 63 7.62 -16.89 24.17
C PRO A 63 7.18 -16.96 25.63
N ARG A 64 5.88 -16.90 25.92
CA ARG A 64 5.37 -17.01 27.30
C ARG A 64 5.26 -18.43 27.78
N THR A 65 4.74 -19.31 26.94
CA THR A 65 4.43 -20.69 27.33
C THR A 65 5.37 -21.72 26.73
N GLY A 66 6.13 -21.33 25.72
CA GLY A 66 6.98 -22.23 24.97
C GLY A 66 6.22 -23.15 24.02
N GLU A 67 4.90 -22.99 23.93
CA GLU A 67 4.07 -23.80 23.05
C GLU A 67 4.32 -23.47 21.59
N THR A 68 4.27 -24.48 20.73
CA THR A 68 4.36 -24.31 19.29
C THR A 68 3.03 -23.80 18.76
N ILE A 69 3.07 -22.68 18.02
CA ILE A 69 1.90 -22.12 17.36
C ILE A 69 2.11 -22.17 15.86
N THR A 70 1.03 -22.35 15.11
CA THR A 70 1.06 -22.35 13.66
C THR A 70 0.72 -20.93 13.17
N ILE A 71 1.66 -20.34 12.44
CA ILE A 71 1.44 -19.06 11.81
C ILE A 71 0.89 -19.33 10.41
N LYS A 72 -0.35 -18.91 10.16
CA LYS A 72 -1.00 -19.14 8.88
C LYS A 72 -0.32 -18.40 7.75
N ALA A 73 -0.40 -18.96 6.55
CA ALA A 73 0.04 -18.27 5.34
C ALA A 73 -0.71 -16.94 5.22
N ALA A 74 0.00 -15.90 4.85
CA ALA A 74 -0.58 -14.57 4.71
C ALA A 74 -0.04 -13.87 3.46
N LYS A 75 -0.89 -13.03 2.86
CA LYS A 75 -0.48 -12.12 1.80
C LYS A 75 -0.09 -10.80 2.45
N VAL A 76 1.13 -10.34 2.19
CA VAL A 76 1.65 -9.11 2.77
C VAL A 76 1.86 -8.09 1.66
N PRO A 77 1.20 -6.92 1.71
CA PRO A 77 1.45 -5.89 0.73
C PRO A 77 2.84 -5.28 0.92
N LYS A 78 3.53 -5.05 -0.17
CA LYS A 78 4.86 -4.43 -0.18
C LYS A 78 4.88 -3.26 -1.14
N PHE A 79 5.67 -2.25 -0.81
CA PHE A 79 5.90 -1.11 -1.68
C PHE A 79 7.40 -0.96 -1.94
N ALA A 80 7.78 -0.94 -3.21
CA ALA A 80 9.15 -0.68 -3.63
C ALA A 80 9.20 0.68 -4.30
N ALA A 81 9.94 1.62 -3.70
CA ALA A 81 10.08 2.94 -4.26
C ALA A 81 10.84 2.89 -5.58
N GLY A 82 10.34 3.61 -6.58
CA GLY A 82 11.03 3.75 -7.85
C GLY A 82 12.25 4.64 -7.74
N LYS A 83 13.16 4.52 -8.70
CA LYS A 83 14.39 5.31 -8.73
C LYS A 83 14.10 6.81 -8.73
N ALA A 84 13.13 7.24 -9.53
CA ALA A 84 12.74 8.65 -9.59
C ALA A 84 12.18 9.16 -8.27
N PHE A 85 11.40 8.32 -7.56
CA PHE A 85 10.87 8.66 -6.25
C PHE A 85 12.00 8.81 -5.22
N LYS A 86 12.92 7.85 -5.20
CA LYS A 86 14.07 7.92 -4.28
C LYS A 86 14.89 9.18 -4.49
N SER A 87 15.10 9.56 -5.74
CA SER A 87 15.81 10.79 -6.07
C SER A 87 15.06 12.04 -5.63
N ALA A 88 13.73 12.03 -5.72
CA ALA A 88 12.89 13.16 -5.35
C ALA A 88 12.89 13.45 -3.84
N VAL A 89 13.09 12.43 -3.00
CA VAL A 89 13.04 12.58 -1.54
C VAL A 89 14.41 12.70 -0.87
N LYS A 90 15.47 12.71 -1.65
CA LYS A 90 16.83 12.92 -1.11
C LYS A 90 17.02 14.35 -0.64
#